data_77c57bf4d4735096b81324e6d1027d73
#
_entry.id   77c57bf4d4735096b81324e6d1027d73
#
_cell.length_a   1.000
_cell.length_b   1.000
_cell.length_c   1.000
_cell.angle_alpha   90.00
_cell.angle_beta   90.00
_cell.angle_gamma   90.00
#
_symmetry.space_group_name_H-M   'P 1'
#
loop_
_entity.id
_entity.type
_entity.pdbx_description
1 polymer ?
#
loop_
_entity_poly.entity_id
_entity_poly.type
_entity_poly.pdbx_seq_one_letter_code
_entity_poly.pdbx_strand_id
1 'polypeptide(L)'
;MPLEVDKVVCYVIHDGHLLLFTHDTIPLIKTGVQVPAGSIESGETPERAAERELFEETGGSGRVVRSLGEERYDVRPARDEIAVRRFFLISVEQPDLTERWRAGERSRSDGGEGVSWTCWWMPLHDAHVLAAGLGVRLGMAAADDR
;
A
#
# COMPACT_ATOMS: atom_id res chain seq x y z
N MET A 1 -24.86 -9.60 7.23
CA MET A 1 -23.79 -8.81 7.91
C MET A 1 -22.53 -8.86 7.07
N PRO A 2 -21.92 -7.73 6.72
CA PRO A 2 -20.65 -7.77 6.01
C PRO A 2 -19.55 -8.33 6.91
N LEU A 3 -18.62 -9.03 6.29
CA LEU A 3 -17.44 -9.56 6.97
C LEU A 3 -16.45 -8.42 7.24
N GLU A 4 -15.91 -8.36 8.46
CA GLU A 4 -14.82 -7.43 8.77
C GLU A 4 -13.49 -8.10 8.48
N VAL A 5 -12.64 -7.43 7.71
CA VAL A 5 -11.33 -7.95 7.32
C VAL A 5 -10.25 -6.96 7.77
N ASP A 6 -9.28 -7.45 8.54
CA ASP A 6 -8.18 -6.64 9.03
C ASP A 6 -7.13 -6.45 7.93
N LYS A 7 -6.83 -5.20 7.65
CA LYS A 7 -5.88 -4.79 6.60
C LYS A 7 -4.82 -3.86 7.16
N VAL A 8 -3.69 -3.79 6.49
CA VAL A 8 -2.66 -2.78 6.74
C VAL A 8 -2.48 -1.93 5.49
N VAL A 9 -2.13 -0.67 5.69
CA VAL A 9 -1.80 0.28 4.61
C VAL A 9 -0.47 0.93 4.95
N CYS A 10 0.43 0.94 3.99
CA CYS A 10 1.81 1.39 4.19
C CYS A 10 2.05 2.73 3.51
N TYR A 11 2.39 3.74 4.29
CA TYR A 11 2.91 4.99 3.76
C TYR A 11 4.42 4.98 3.92
N VAL A 12 5.13 4.72 2.81
CA VAL A 12 6.59 4.71 2.77
C VAL A 12 7.02 6.07 2.26
N ILE A 13 7.54 6.89 3.15
CA ILE A 13 7.87 8.29 2.84
C ILE A 13 9.35 8.50 3.04
N HIS A 14 9.98 9.14 2.06
CA HIS A 14 11.38 9.56 2.12
C HIS A 14 11.54 10.87 1.37
N ASP A 15 12.11 11.87 2.03
CA ASP A 15 12.43 13.16 1.44
C ASP A 15 11.28 13.75 0.62
N GLY A 16 10.10 13.82 1.23
CA GLY A 16 8.91 14.42 0.62
C GLY A 16 8.28 13.60 -0.50
N HIS A 17 8.63 12.33 -0.63
CA HIS A 17 8.12 11.43 -1.66
C HIS A 17 7.44 10.21 -1.04
N LEU A 18 6.40 9.75 -1.69
CA LEU A 18 5.61 8.58 -1.28
C LEU A 18 5.82 7.45 -2.31
N LEU A 19 6.11 6.26 -1.82
CA LEU A 19 6.20 5.07 -2.66
C LEU A 19 4.80 4.57 -3.01
N LEU A 20 4.55 4.37 -4.30
CA LEU A 20 3.27 3.91 -4.80
C LEU A 20 3.42 3.06 -6.06
N PHE A 21 2.30 2.51 -6.53
CA PHE A 21 2.34 1.68 -7.73
C PHE A 21 1.01 1.73 -8.49
N THR A 22 1.07 1.34 -9.76
CA THR A 22 -0.11 1.11 -10.60
C THR A 22 -0.01 -0.26 -11.25
N HIS A 23 -1.16 -0.91 -11.45
CA HIS A 23 -1.20 -2.20 -12.15
C HIS A 23 -0.89 -2.01 -13.63
N ASP A 24 -0.09 -2.94 -14.20
CA ASP A 24 0.34 -2.84 -15.60
C ASP A 24 -0.74 -3.31 -16.58
N THR A 25 -1.53 -4.32 -16.21
CA THR A 25 -2.47 -4.97 -17.11
C THR A 25 -3.92 -4.58 -16.88
N ILE A 26 -4.22 -3.85 -15.80
CA ILE A 26 -5.57 -3.39 -15.49
C ILE A 26 -5.62 -1.88 -15.72
N PRO A 27 -6.64 -1.36 -16.43
CA PRO A 27 -6.73 0.08 -16.67
C PRO A 27 -6.71 0.90 -15.38
N LEU A 28 -5.99 2.02 -15.39
CA LEU A 28 -5.86 2.93 -14.26
C LEU A 28 -7.21 3.35 -13.69
N ILE A 29 -8.20 3.54 -14.54
CA ILE A 29 -9.56 3.91 -14.12
C ILE A 29 -10.20 2.88 -13.19
N LYS A 30 -9.77 1.61 -13.27
CA LYS A 30 -10.31 0.54 -12.42
C LYS A 30 -9.55 0.36 -11.11
N THR A 31 -8.23 0.46 -11.14
CA THR A 31 -7.38 0.19 -9.98
C THR A 31 -6.82 1.43 -9.32
N GLY A 32 -6.61 2.51 -10.10
CA GLY A 32 -6.05 3.75 -9.58
C GLY A 32 -4.60 3.62 -9.14
N VAL A 33 -4.12 4.67 -8.49
CA VAL A 33 -2.80 4.71 -7.88
C VAL A 33 -2.91 4.16 -6.46
N GLN A 34 -2.02 3.25 -6.09
CA GLN A 34 -2.10 2.53 -4.82
C GLN A 34 -0.79 2.62 -4.04
N VAL A 35 -0.90 2.47 -2.72
CA VAL A 35 0.24 2.23 -1.82
C VAL A 35 0.23 0.77 -1.40
N PRO A 36 1.37 0.22 -0.92
CA PRO A 36 1.38 -1.16 -0.44
C PRO A 36 0.34 -1.37 0.66
N ALA A 37 -0.44 -2.43 0.52
CA ALA A 37 -1.52 -2.73 1.45
C ALA A 37 -1.89 -4.21 1.32
N GLY A 38 -2.50 -4.77 2.35
CA GLY A 38 -2.97 -6.14 2.29
C GLY A 38 -3.56 -6.63 3.59
N SER A 39 -3.91 -7.90 3.63
CA SER A 39 -4.53 -8.51 4.80
C SER A 39 -3.49 -8.91 5.84
N ILE A 40 -3.88 -8.80 7.11
CA ILE A 40 -3.08 -9.33 8.21
C ILE A 40 -3.31 -10.84 8.26
N GLU A 41 -2.24 -11.62 8.27
CA GLU A 41 -2.31 -13.06 8.35
C GLU A 41 -2.46 -13.53 9.80
N SER A 42 -3.00 -14.75 9.97
CA SER A 42 -3.19 -15.34 11.29
C SER A 42 -1.87 -15.43 12.07
N GLY A 43 -1.88 -14.92 13.30
CA GLY A 43 -0.70 -14.93 14.15
C GLY A 43 0.31 -13.83 13.88
N GLU A 44 0.05 -12.99 12.90
CA GLU A 44 0.93 -11.90 12.48
C GLU A 44 0.54 -10.61 13.20
N THR A 45 1.52 -9.83 13.66
CA THR A 45 1.24 -8.49 14.18
C THR A 45 0.93 -7.55 13.01
N PRO A 46 0.16 -6.47 13.22
CA PRO A 46 -0.08 -5.50 12.15
C PRO A 46 1.21 -4.89 11.59
N GLU A 47 2.20 -4.62 12.44
CA GLU A 47 3.49 -4.07 12.02
C GLU A 47 4.24 -5.02 11.09
N ARG A 48 4.26 -6.32 11.43
CA ARG A 48 4.89 -7.33 10.58
C ARG A 48 4.14 -7.50 9.26
N ALA A 49 2.81 -7.43 9.30
CA ALA A 49 1.99 -7.48 8.09
C ALA A 49 2.34 -6.34 7.15
N ALA A 50 2.50 -5.13 7.69
CA ALA A 50 2.85 -3.95 6.90
C ALA A 50 4.22 -4.11 6.23
N GLU A 51 5.23 -4.58 6.98
CA GLU A 51 6.57 -4.80 6.45
C GLU A 51 6.58 -5.92 5.39
N ARG A 52 5.81 -6.98 5.61
CA ARG A 52 5.68 -8.09 4.65
C ARG A 52 5.01 -7.63 3.36
N GLU A 53 3.91 -6.90 3.46
CA GLU A 53 3.19 -6.40 2.28
C GLU A 53 4.07 -5.46 1.45
N LEU A 54 4.83 -4.59 2.10
CA LEU A 54 5.80 -3.75 1.41
C LEU A 54 6.77 -4.60 0.59
N PHE A 55 7.34 -5.64 1.20
CA PHE A 55 8.29 -6.51 0.53
C PHE A 55 7.64 -7.28 -0.62
N GLU A 56 6.46 -7.86 -0.40
CA GLU A 56 5.77 -8.64 -1.42
C GLU A 56 5.36 -7.80 -2.62
N GLU A 57 4.92 -6.56 -2.39
CA GLU A 57 4.39 -5.74 -3.46
C GLU A 57 5.44 -4.89 -4.16
N THR A 58 6.54 -4.55 -3.51
CA THR A 58 7.56 -3.65 -4.10
C THR A 58 8.97 -4.22 -4.12
N GLY A 59 9.23 -5.28 -3.37
CA GLY A 59 10.57 -5.81 -3.18
C GLY A 59 11.39 -5.03 -2.15
N GLY A 60 10.83 -3.95 -1.61
CA GLY A 60 11.52 -3.11 -0.65
C GLY A 60 11.47 -3.64 0.77
N SER A 61 12.53 -3.39 1.53
CA SER A 61 12.60 -3.70 2.96
C SER A 61 12.50 -2.40 3.74
N GLY A 62 11.55 -2.35 4.66
CA GLY A 62 11.33 -1.17 5.47
C GLY A 62 11.02 -1.53 6.90
N ARG A 63 10.96 -0.49 7.74
CA ARG A 63 10.60 -0.63 9.16
C ARG A 63 9.46 0.30 9.50
N VAL A 64 8.50 -0.20 10.28
CA VAL A 64 7.43 0.63 10.80
C VAL A 64 8.02 1.65 11.76
N VAL A 65 7.74 2.93 11.48
CA VAL A 65 8.14 4.06 12.33
C VAL A 65 7.07 4.27 13.40
N ARG A 66 5.80 4.34 12.99
CA ARG A 66 4.69 4.50 13.93
C ARG A 66 3.35 4.20 13.26
N SER A 67 2.34 3.96 14.07
CA SER A 67 0.95 3.82 13.64
C SER A 67 0.34 5.21 13.38
N LEU A 68 -0.44 5.29 12.31
CA LEU A 68 -1.20 6.50 11.95
C LEU A 68 -2.69 6.33 12.22
N GLY A 69 -3.06 5.26 12.94
CA GLY A 69 -4.43 5.02 13.31
C GLY A 69 -5.15 4.05 12.38
N GLU A 70 -6.44 3.96 12.59
CA GLU A 70 -7.29 2.97 11.96
C GLU A 70 -8.48 3.65 11.30
N GLU A 71 -8.86 3.17 10.12
CA GLU A 71 -10.06 3.61 9.41
C GLU A 71 -10.85 2.40 8.90
N ARG A 72 -12.15 2.53 8.86
CA ARG A 72 -13.03 1.53 8.28
C ARG A 72 -13.41 1.97 6.87
N TYR A 73 -13.28 1.04 5.92
CA TYR A 73 -13.64 1.30 4.53
C TYR A 73 -14.66 0.26 4.07
N ASP A 74 -15.81 0.73 3.61
CA ASP A 74 -16.87 -0.12 3.11
C ASP A 74 -16.58 -0.52 1.67
N VAL A 75 -16.29 -1.79 1.45
CA VAL A 75 -15.94 -2.32 0.13
C VAL A 75 -17.17 -2.61 -0.72
N ARG A 76 -18.36 -2.62 -0.12
CA ARG A 76 -19.59 -2.93 -0.87
C ARG A 76 -19.89 -1.88 -1.94
N PRO A 77 -20.45 -2.22 -3.10
CA PRO A 77 -20.96 -3.57 -3.42
C PRO A 77 -19.94 -4.50 -4.07
N ALA A 78 -18.66 -4.08 -4.24
CA ALA A 78 -17.65 -4.92 -4.87
C ALA A 78 -17.47 -6.25 -4.13
N ARG A 79 -17.47 -6.22 -2.78
CA ARG A 79 -17.47 -7.38 -1.91
C ARG A 79 -18.30 -7.04 -0.68
N ASP A 80 -18.92 -8.06 -0.05
CA ASP A 80 -19.69 -7.86 1.16
C ASP A 80 -18.77 -7.84 2.37
N GLU A 81 -17.93 -6.80 2.44
CA GLU A 81 -16.95 -6.69 3.51
C GLU A 81 -16.68 -5.24 3.90
N ILE A 82 -16.25 -5.08 5.15
CA ILE A 82 -15.73 -3.82 5.69
C ILE A 82 -14.24 -4.04 5.93
N ALA A 83 -13.40 -3.27 5.28
CA ALA A 83 -11.97 -3.32 5.53
C ALA A 83 -11.65 -2.46 6.76
N VAL A 84 -11.04 -3.08 7.77
CA VAL A 84 -10.53 -2.37 8.95
C VAL A 84 -9.05 -2.15 8.66
N ARG A 85 -8.71 -0.93 8.25
CA ARG A 85 -7.37 -0.57 7.77
C ARG A 85 -6.56 0.10 8.86
N ARG A 86 -5.39 -0.48 9.18
CA ARG A 86 -4.41 0.12 10.08
C ARG A 86 -3.31 0.72 9.23
N PHE A 87 -3.08 2.02 9.41
CA PHE A 87 -2.15 2.80 8.60
C PHE A 87 -0.82 2.95 9.34
N PHE A 88 0.28 2.73 8.64
CA PHE A 88 1.62 2.82 9.21
C PHE A 88 2.53 3.70 8.37
N LEU A 89 3.33 4.52 9.05
CA LEU A 89 4.45 5.22 8.44
C LEU A 89 5.65 4.27 8.46
N ILE A 90 6.27 4.08 7.29
CA ILE A 90 7.39 3.16 7.13
C ILE A 90 8.58 3.91 6.57
N SER A 91 9.77 3.60 7.11
CA SER A 91 11.03 4.12 6.59
C SER A 91 11.77 3.05 5.81
N VAL A 92 12.48 3.47 4.76
CA VAL A 92 13.42 2.65 4.01
C VAL A 92 14.76 3.36 3.97
N GLU A 93 15.85 2.60 3.80
CA GLU A 93 17.19 3.17 3.76
C GLU A 93 17.54 3.66 2.36
N GLN A 94 17.91 4.92 2.25
CA GLN A 94 18.52 5.56 1.08
C GLN A 94 17.93 5.11 -0.28
N PRO A 95 16.62 5.28 -0.49
CA PRO A 95 16.03 4.90 -1.77
C PRO A 95 16.47 5.85 -2.88
N ASP A 96 16.49 5.34 -4.10
CA ASP A 96 16.65 6.18 -5.29
C ASP A 96 15.26 6.68 -5.69
N LEU A 97 14.96 7.93 -5.42
CA LEU A 97 13.63 8.52 -5.67
C LEU A 97 13.31 8.69 -7.16
N THR A 98 14.31 8.50 -8.03
CA THR A 98 14.12 8.57 -9.49
C THR A 98 13.83 7.19 -10.09
N GLU A 99 13.98 6.13 -9.29
CA GLU A 99 13.81 4.76 -9.78
C GLU A 99 12.35 4.45 -10.07
N ARG A 100 12.14 3.73 -11.16
CA ARG A 100 10.86 3.16 -11.53
C ARG A 100 11.11 1.70 -11.87
N TRP A 101 10.36 0.79 -11.23
CA TRP A 101 10.61 -0.64 -11.41
C TRP A 101 9.32 -1.44 -11.43
N ARG A 102 9.41 -2.64 -11.99
CA ARG A 102 8.29 -3.58 -12.02
C ARG A 102 8.41 -4.55 -10.86
N ALA A 103 7.26 -4.86 -10.28
CA ALA A 103 7.14 -5.81 -9.19
C ALA A 103 5.89 -6.66 -9.43
N GLY A 104 5.58 -7.58 -8.52
CA GLY A 104 4.40 -8.41 -8.58
C GLY A 104 4.73 -9.89 -8.69
N GLU A 105 3.69 -10.70 -8.85
CA GLU A 105 3.82 -12.15 -8.96
C GLU A 105 4.15 -12.54 -10.39
N ARG A 106 5.19 -13.37 -10.56
CA ARG A 106 5.62 -13.83 -11.87
C ARG A 106 4.70 -14.90 -12.45
N SER A 107 4.10 -15.72 -11.59
CA SER A 107 3.16 -16.73 -11.99
C SER A 107 2.17 -16.99 -10.88
N ARG A 108 0.95 -17.33 -11.26
CA ARG A 108 -0.10 -17.64 -10.29
C ARG A 108 -0.08 -19.14 -10.01
N SER A 109 -0.42 -19.51 -8.78
CA SER A 109 -0.48 -20.91 -8.37
C SER A 109 -1.51 -21.73 -9.14
N ASP A 110 -2.49 -21.07 -9.76
CA ASP A 110 -3.52 -21.71 -10.59
C ASP A 110 -3.11 -21.88 -12.06
N GLY A 111 -1.88 -21.56 -12.43
CA GLY A 111 -1.38 -21.66 -13.79
C GLY A 111 -1.70 -20.46 -14.68
N GLY A 112 -2.35 -19.44 -14.14
CA GLY A 112 -2.64 -18.22 -14.89
C GLY A 112 -1.41 -17.32 -15.03
N GLU A 113 -1.54 -16.28 -15.85
CA GLU A 113 -0.48 -15.27 -15.98
C GLU A 113 -0.31 -14.52 -14.65
N GLY A 114 0.93 -14.19 -14.32
CA GLY A 114 1.24 -13.38 -13.16
C GLY A 114 0.71 -11.97 -13.31
N VAL A 115 0.46 -11.31 -12.18
CA VAL A 115 0.09 -9.90 -12.14
C VAL A 115 1.33 -9.09 -11.87
N SER A 116 1.48 -7.98 -12.59
CA SER A 116 2.59 -7.07 -12.38
C SER A 116 2.10 -5.64 -12.21
N TRP A 117 2.92 -4.84 -11.57
CA TRP A 117 2.66 -3.43 -11.40
C TRP A 117 3.98 -2.67 -11.45
N THR A 118 3.87 -1.36 -11.72
CA THR A 118 5.02 -0.46 -11.79
C THR A 118 5.04 0.39 -10.53
N CYS A 119 6.18 0.39 -9.84
CA CYS A 119 6.42 1.14 -8.61
C CYS A 119 7.26 2.38 -8.90
N TRP A 120 6.95 3.48 -8.23
CA TRP A 120 7.77 4.70 -8.29
C TRP A 120 7.50 5.58 -7.08
N TRP A 121 8.30 6.63 -6.96
CA TRP A 121 8.17 7.61 -5.90
C TRP A 121 7.50 8.87 -6.43
N MET A 122 6.45 9.33 -5.75
CA MET A 122 5.69 10.50 -6.16
C MET A 122 5.83 11.59 -5.10
N PRO A 123 6.02 12.87 -5.51
CA PRO A 123 6.01 13.96 -4.53
C PRO A 123 4.69 13.95 -3.74
N LEU A 124 4.77 14.18 -2.43
CA LEU A 124 3.61 14.11 -1.55
C LEU A 124 2.45 14.99 -1.99
N HIS A 125 2.73 16.16 -2.52
CA HIS A 125 1.66 17.09 -2.94
C HIS A 125 0.85 16.56 -4.14
N ASP A 126 1.34 15.54 -4.85
CA ASP A 126 0.62 14.90 -5.95
C ASP A 126 -0.16 13.66 -5.50
N ALA A 127 0.01 13.21 -4.24
CA ALA A 127 -0.50 11.94 -3.77
C ALA A 127 -2.01 11.93 -3.47
N HIS A 128 -2.72 13.02 -3.72
CA HIS A 128 -4.17 13.06 -3.62
C HIS A 128 -4.87 12.12 -4.62
N VAL A 129 -4.13 11.57 -5.59
CA VAL A 129 -4.67 10.65 -6.59
C VAL A 129 -4.84 9.20 -6.08
N LEU A 130 -4.52 8.93 -4.82
CA LEU A 130 -4.62 7.58 -4.26
C LEU A 130 -6.05 7.04 -4.31
N ALA A 131 -6.17 5.78 -4.70
CA ALA A 131 -7.45 5.10 -4.90
C ALA A 131 -8.09 4.63 -3.59
N ALA A 132 -9.42 4.44 -3.62
CA ALA A 132 -10.18 3.70 -2.60
C ALA A 132 -9.92 4.15 -1.16
N GLY A 133 -9.79 5.46 -0.93
CA GLY A 133 -9.59 5.99 0.42
C GLY A 133 -8.21 5.77 1.01
N LEU A 134 -7.26 5.26 0.23
CA LEU A 134 -5.91 4.97 0.73
C LEU A 134 -5.16 6.21 1.21
N GLY A 135 -5.55 7.40 0.75
CA GLY A 135 -4.91 8.66 1.16
C GLY A 135 -5.46 9.29 2.43
N VAL A 136 -6.43 8.68 3.10
CA VAL A 136 -7.19 9.31 4.19
C VAL A 136 -6.31 9.77 5.36
N ARG A 137 -5.19 9.08 5.63
CA ARG A 137 -4.26 9.40 6.72
C ARG A 137 -2.97 10.07 6.25
N LEU A 138 -2.88 10.41 4.97
CA LEU A 138 -1.62 10.91 4.39
C LEU A 138 -1.15 12.21 5.02
N GLY A 139 -2.07 13.09 5.40
CA GLY A 139 -1.71 14.34 6.07
C GLY A 139 -0.98 14.12 7.40
N MET A 140 -1.33 13.07 8.14
CA MET A 140 -0.65 12.72 9.39
C MET A 140 0.76 12.21 9.11
N ALA A 141 0.94 11.42 8.06
CA ALA A 141 2.26 10.90 7.67
C ALA A 141 3.17 12.03 7.17
N ALA A 142 2.64 12.94 6.36
CA ALA A 142 3.40 14.06 5.80
C ALA A 142 3.95 14.99 6.87
N ALA A 143 3.25 15.14 7.99
CA ALA A 143 3.67 16.00 9.08
C ALA A 143 4.99 15.55 9.72
N ASP A 144 5.36 14.27 9.58
CA ASP A 144 6.59 13.72 10.14
C ASP A 144 7.78 13.82 9.19
N ASP A 145 7.54 14.17 7.94
CA ASP A 145 8.58 14.21 6.91
C ASP A 145 9.13 15.65 6.78
N ARG A 146 9.83 16.08 7.80
CA ARG A 146 10.40 17.44 7.87
C ARG A 146 11.91 17.42 7.92
#